data_8e6871b8b649fd0fa89b3ee4610e2abe
#
_entry.id   8e6871b8b649fd0fa89b3ee4610e2abe
#
_cell.length_a   1.000
_cell.length_b   1.000
_cell.length_c   1.000
_cell.angle_alpha   90.00
_cell.angle_beta   90.00
_cell.angle_gamma   90.00
#
_symmetry.space_group_name_H-M   'P 1'
#
loop_
_entity.id
_entity.type
_entity.pdbx_description
1 polymer ?
#
loop_
_entity_poly.entity_id
_entity_poly.type
_entity_poly.pdbx_seq_one_letter_code
_entity_poly.pdbx_strand_id
1 'polypeptide(L)'
;MPILGHSIPLAALGTFILWLGWFGFNARSTTAANKDIAMIFVNTNLAAAAGAVLAMFTSWTKFGKPGASMTFNGALAGLVAITSPCATVSPLSAVIIGAIAGVIVVFSVIFFDRIRVDDPVGAISVHGVNGAWGTLAAGIFNMGGTSAKIIGVQILGIVSCFVWTFVTAFIMFKLIDMTIGLRVSPEEEAEGLDFSEHGGNAYPDFGVSAYAQQ
;
A
#
# COMPACT_ATOMS: atom_id res chain seq x y z
N MET A 1 21.02 -0.41 -0.99
CA MET A 1 20.33 -0.73 0.28
C MET A 1 19.14 0.20 0.40
N PRO A 2 17.95 -0.25 0.81
CA PRO A 2 16.82 0.64 1.03
C PRO A 2 17.13 1.60 2.19
N ILE A 3 16.76 2.88 2.02
CA ILE A 3 16.83 3.88 3.08
C ILE A 3 15.58 3.72 3.93
N LEU A 4 15.75 3.39 5.22
CA LEU A 4 14.63 3.17 6.13
C LEU A 4 13.94 4.47 6.50
N GLY A 5 12.63 4.44 6.71
CA GLY A 5 11.87 5.58 7.22
C GLY A 5 12.37 6.02 8.60
N HIS A 6 12.40 7.34 8.82
CA HIS A 6 12.97 7.96 10.02
C HIS A 6 12.07 7.91 11.27
N SER A 7 10.76 7.67 11.13
CA SER A 7 9.82 7.67 12.25
C SER A 7 8.75 6.58 12.13
N ILE A 8 9.00 5.45 12.76
CA ILE A 8 8.03 4.35 12.85
C ILE A 8 6.74 4.73 13.59
N PRO A 9 6.76 5.53 14.69
CA PRO A 9 5.51 5.99 15.32
C PRO A 9 4.62 6.84 14.39
N LEU A 10 5.20 7.73 13.58
CA LEU A 10 4.44 8.51 12.61
C LEU A 10 3.89 7.62 11.48
N ALA A 11 4.66 6.63 11.03
CA ALA A 11 4.18 5.65 10.05
C ALA A 11 3.00 4.83 10.61
N ALA A 12 3.05 4.43 11.89
CA ALA A 12 1.93 3.76 12.56
C ALA A 12 0.69 4.65 12.62
N LEU A 13 0.84 5.91 13.06
CA LEU A 13 -0.25 6.89 13.10
C LEU A 13 -0.87 7.08 11.71
N GLY A 14 -0.04 7.27 10.68
CA GLY A 14 -0.50 7.40 9.30
C GLY A 14 -1.27 6.17 8.82
N THR A 15 -0.82 4.97 9.16
CA THR A 15 -1.52 3.71 8.85
C THR A 15 -2.90 3.65 9.50
N PHE A 16 -3.03 4.05 10.79
CA PHE A 16 -4.32 4.07 11.47
C PHE A 16 -5.26 5.14 10.92
N ILE A 17 -4.76 6.31 10.54
CA ILE A 17 -5.54 7.36 9.89
C ILE A 17 -6.06 6.86 8.53
N LEU A 18 -5.23 6.21 7.73
CA LEU A 18 -5.63 5.60 6.46
C LEU A 18 -6.67 4.48 6.67
N TRP A 19 -6.48 3.63 7.69
CA TRP A 19 -7.43 2.58 8.02
C TRP A 19 -8.81 3.16 8.40
N LEU A 20 -8.83 4.17 9.25
CA LEU A 20 -10.06 4.88 9.59
C LEU A 20 -10.73 5.49 8.34
N GLY A 21 -9.95 6.17 7.50
CA GLY A 21 -10.44 6.75 6.25
C GLY A 21 -10.99 5.70 5.27
N TRP A 22 -10.46 4.48 5.32
CA TRP A 22 -10.87 3.40 4.43
C TRP A 22 -12.30 2.89 4.67
N PHE A 23 -12.81 3.00 5.90
CA PHE A 23 -14.23 2.75 6.16
C PHE A 23 -15.09 3.70 5.34
N GLY A 24 -14.75 4.99 5.32
CA GLY A 24 -15.42 5.96 4.47
C GLY A 24 -15.24 5.68 2.97
N PHE A 25 -14.02 5.33 2.56
CA PHE A 25 -13.69 5.05 1.16
C PHE A 25 -14.52 3.90 0.58
N ASN A 26 -14.54 2.75 1.24
CA ASN A 26 -15.28 1.58 0.78
C ASN A 26 -16.79 1.77 0.90
N ALA A 27 -17.28 2.24 2.03
CA ALA A 27 -18.72 2.43 2.27
C ALA A 27 -19.33 3.50 1.37
N ARG A 28 -18.61 4.60 1.10
CA ARG A 28 -19.08 5.66 0.19
C ARG A 28 -19.34 5.14 -1.23
N SER A 29 -18.66 4.08 -1.64
CA SER A 29 -18.82 3.49 -2.97
C SER A 29 -20.24 2.94 -3.21
N THR A 30 -21.05 2.73 -2.15
CA THR A 30 -22.48 2.42 -2.29
C THR A 30 -23.31 3.60 -2.75
N THR A 31 -22.80 4.84 -2.61
CA THR A 31 -23.52 6.09 -2.90
C THR A 31 -24.86 6.25 -2.18
N ALA A 32 -25.15 5.43 -1.17
CA ALA A 32 -26.37 5.42 -0.39
C ALA A 32 -26.09 4.98 1.05
N ALA A 33 -26.74 5.64 2.03
CA ALA A 33 -26.68 5.23 3.43
C ALA A 33 -27.72 4.11 3.67
N ASN A 34 -27.32 2.87 3.46
CA ASN A 34 -28.16 1.68 3.62
C ASN A 34 -27.50 0.64 4.54
N LYS A 35 -28.17 -0.50 4.76
CA LYS A 35 -27.69 -1.56 5.66
C LYS A 35 -26.43 -2.28 5.14
N ASP A 36 -26.14 -2.21 3.84
CA ASP A 36 -24.99 -2.90 3.23
C ASP A 36 -23.66 -2.31 3.72
N ILE A 37 -23.67 -1.01 4.14
CA ILE A 37 -22.51 -0.33 4.73
C ILE A 37 -21.95 -1.10 5.93
N ALA A 38 -22.80 -1.69 6.77
CA ALA A 38 -22.35 -2.45 7.93
C ALA A 38 -21.50 -3.66 7.53
N MET A 39 -21.92 -4.40 6.50
CA MET A 39 -21.14 -5.54 5.98
C MET A 39 -19.82 -5.07 5.34
N ILE A 40 -19.84 -3.96 4.61
CA ILE A 40 -18.63 -3.37 4.01
C ILE A 40 -17.63 -2.98 5.09
N PHE A 41 -18.08 -2.39 6.21
CA PHE A 41 -17.21 -2.08 7.35
C PHE A 41 -16.58 -3.33 7.95
N VAL A 42 -17.38 -4.37 8.18
CA VAL A 42 -16.89 -5.64 8.72
C VAL A 42 -15.83 -6.24 7.78
N ASN A 43 -16.13 -6.37 6.49
CA ASN A 43 -15.21 -6.93 5.51
C ASN A 43 -13.93 -6.13 5.40
N THR A 44 -14.03 -4.79 5.39
CA THR A 44 -12.88 -3.89 5.34
C THR A 44 -11.96 -4.08 6.55
N ASN A 45 -12.53 -4.14 7.75
CA ASN A 45 -11.76 -4.32 8.99
C ASN A 45 -11.10 -5.70 9.07
N LEU A 46 -11.84 -6.74 8.72
CA LEU A 46 -11.33 -8.12 8.77
C LEU A 46 -10.16 -8.33 7.81
N ALA A 47 -10.27 -7.82 6.59
CA ALA A 47 -9.20 -7.96 5.61
C ALA A 47 -7.94 -7.17 6.02
N ALA A 48 -8.10 -5.96 6.56
CA ALA A 48 -6.98 -5.18 7.06
C ALA A 48 -6.25 -5.89 8.21
N ALA A 49 -7.01 -6.37 9.20
CA ALA A 49 -6.45 -7.10 10.34
C ALA A 49 -5.74 -8.40 9.91
N ALA A 50 -6.37 -9.19 9.03
CA ALA A 50 -5.78 -10.41 8.50
C ALA A 50 -4.49 -10.11 7.70
N GLY A 51 -4.50 -9.06 6.88
CA GLY A 51 -3.33 -8.61 6.13
C GLY A 51 -2.17 -8.22 7.04
N ALA A 52 -2.43 -7.42 8.09
CA ALA A 52 -1.43 -7.04 9.08
C ALA A 52 -0.80 -8.26 9.77
N VAL A 53 -1.64 -9.18 10.26
CA VAL A 53 -1.20 -10.38 10.98
C VAL A 53 -0.35 -11.29 10.09
N LEU A 54 -0.80 -11.56 8.85
CA LEU A 54 -0.06 -12.44 7.95
C LEU A 54 1.22 -11.79 7.42
N ALA A 55 1.25 -10.48 7.17
CA ALA A 55 2.49 -9.77 6.83
C ALA A 55 3.49 -9.80 7.99
N MET A 56 3.02 -9.63 9.22
CA MET A 56 3.85 -9.76 10.43
C MET A 56 4.49 -11.14 10.52
N PHE A 57 3.71 -12.22 10.43
CA PHE A 57 4.23 -13.58 10.47
C PHE A 57 5.16 -13.90 9.29
N THR A 58 4.79 -13.47 8.08
CA THR A 58 5.61 -13.68 6.87
C THR A 58 6.96 -12.97 7.00
N SER A 59 6.97 -11.72 7.46
CA SER A 59 8.22 -10.98 7.69
C SER A 59 9.04 -11.61 8.83
N TRP A 60 8.38 -12.06 9.89
CA TRP A 60 9.05 -12.72 11.01
C TRP A 60 9.74 -14.02 10.59
N THR A 61 9.06 -14.88 9.86
CA THR A 61 9.65 -16.12 9.35
C THR A 61 10.77 -15.87 8.33
N LYS A 62 10.68 -14.79 7.58
CA LYS A 62 11.66 -14.46 6.54
C LYS A 62 12.92 -13.76 7.08
N PHE A 63 12.76 -12.88 8.08
CA PHE A 63 13.84 -12.01 8.59
C PHE A 63 14.22 -12.31 10.05
N GLY A 64 13.59 -13.28 10.70
CA GLY A 64 13.85 -13.65 12.09
C GLY A 64 13.24 -12.69 13.13
N LYS A 65 12.65 -11.58 12.68
CA LYS A 65 11.96 -10.59 13.54
C LYS A 65 10.74 -10.02 12.82
N PRO A 66 9.63 -9.71 13.53
CA PRO A 66 8.48 -9.05 12.93
C PRO A 66 8.84 -7.61 12.57
N GLY A 67 8.70 -7.26 11.30
CA GLY A 67 8.95 -5.90 10.81
C GLY A 67 7.72 -5.02 11.01
N ALA A 68 7.85 -3.89 11.73
CA ALA A 68 6.74 -2.96 11.94
C ALA A 68 6.23 -2.38 10.61
N SER A 69 7.11 -1.87 9.76
CA SER A 69 6.75 -1.34 8.43
C SER A 69 6.10 -2.39 7.53
N MET A 70 6.57 -3.64 7.56
CA MET A 70 5.92 -4.74 6.83
C MET A 70 4.52 -5.05 7.37
N THR A 71 4.32 -4.96 8.68
CA THR A 71 3.01 -5.14 9.30
C THR A 71 2.04 -4.02 8.89
N PHE A 72 2.51 -2.77 8.83
CA PHE A 72 1.72 -1.63 8.36
C PHE A 72 1.35 -1.80 6.89
N ASN A 73 2.31 -2.16 6.05
CA ASN A 73 2.05 -2.45 4.64
C ASN A 73 1.09 -3.63 4.46
N GLY A 74 1.12 -4.61 5.38
CA GLY A 74 0.17 -5.71 5.42
C GLY A 74 -1.26 -5.26 5.69
N ALA A 75 -1.46 -4.35 6.66
CA ALA A 75 -2.76 -3.75 6.92
C ALA A 75 -3.28 -3.00 5.68
N LEU A 76 -2.45 -2.14 5.09
CA LEU A 76 -2.80 -1.38 3.90
C LEU A 76 -3.05 -2.28 2.68
N ALA A 77 -2.26 -3.34 2.50
CA ALA A 77 -2.47 -4.32 1.43
C ALA A 77 -3.81 -5.06 1.58
N GLY A 78 -4.19 -5.40 2.82
CA GLY A 78 -5.50 -5.97 3.14
C GLY A 78 -6.63 -5.01 2.81
N LEU A 79 -6.49 -3.72 3.15
CA LEU A 79 -7.44 -2.66 2.81
C LEU A 79 -7.58 -2.48 1.29
N VAL A 80 -6.48 -2.44 0.57
CA VAL A 80 -6.48 -2.34 -0.91
C VAL A 80 -7.13 -3.56 -1.54
N ALA A 81 -6.74 -4.76 -1.11
CA ALA A 81 -7.26 -6.00 -1.68
C ALA A 81 -8.76 -6.18 -1.47
N ILE A 82 -9.31 -5.71 -0.35
CA ILE A 82 -10.75 -5.81 -0.09
C ILE A 82 -11.56 -4.70 -0.76
N THR A 83 -10.93 -3.64 -1.24
CA THR A 83 -11.64 -2.48 -1.78
C THR A 83 -12.56 -2.85 -2.94
N SER A 84 -12.09 -3.65 -3.88
CA SER A 84 -12.91 -4.10 -5.02
C SER A 84 -14.06 -5.04 -4.58
N PRO A 85 -13.84 -6.09 -3.76
CA PRO A 85 -14.87 -7.06 -3.41
C PRO A 85 -15.66 -6.76 -2.14
N CYS A 86 -15.42 -5.66 -1.41
CA CYS A 86 -15.92 -5.43 -0.06
C CYS A 86 -17.44 -5.60 0.11
N ALA A 87 -18.23 -5.31 -0.94
CA ALA A 87 -19.69 -5.43 -0.93
C ALA A 87 -20.21 -6.79 -1.43
N THR A 88 -19.35 -7.61 -2.05
CA THR A 88 -19.77 -8.81 -2.80
C THR A 88 -19.22 -10.12 -2.25
N VAL A 89 -18.45 -10.06 -1.17
CA VAL A 89 -17.83 -11.24 -0.54
C VAL A 89 -18.29 -11.43 0.89
N SER A 90 -18.22 -12.66 1.38
CA SER A 90 -18.50 -12.99 2.79
C SER A 90 -17.39 -12.51 3.72
N PRO A 91 -17.66 -12.33 5.02
CA PRO A 91 -16.63 -12.01 6.02
C PRO A 91 -15.47 -13.00 6.05
N LEU A 92 -15.74 -14.30 5.89
CA LEU A 92 -14.68 -15.31 5.81
C LEU A 92 -13.81 -15.12 4.57
N SER A 93 -14.42 -14.83 3.43
CA SER A 93 -13.67 -14.51 2.20
C SER A 93 -12.82 -13.25 2.38
N ALA A 94 -13.32 -12.23 3.10
CA ALA A 94 -12.57 -11.01 3.38
C ALA A 94 -11.29 -11.31 4.22
N VAL A 95 -11.39 -12.19 5.21
CA VAL A 95 -10.22 -12.66 5.98
C VAL A 95 -9.21 -13.35 5.07
N ILE A 96 -9.66 -14.26 4.20
CA ILE A 96 -8.78 -14.98 3.27
C ILE A 96 -8.11 -14.03 2.28
N ILE A 97 -8.86 -13.10 1.71
CA ILE A 97 -8.35 -12.09 0.77
C ILE A 97 -7.27 -11.23 1.43
N GLY A 98 -7.54 -10.74 2.64
CA GLY A 98 -6.59 -9.95 3.41
C GLY A 98 -5.35 -10.75 3.82
N ALA A 99 -5.52 -12.00 4.26
CA ALA A 99 -4.42 -12.90 4.62
C ALA A 99 -3.45 -13.12 3.44
N ILE A 100 -4.00 -13.42 2.26
CA ILE A 100 -3.20 -13.57 1.03
C ILE A 100 -2.50 -12.26 0.68
N ALA A 101 -3.17 -11.12 0.78
CA ALA A 101 -2.58 -9.81 0.54
C ALA A 101 -1.39 -9.52 1.47
N GLY A 102 -1.50 -9.89 2.76
CA GLY A 102 -0.42 -9.77 3.72
C GLY A 102 0.82 -10.60 3.37
N VAL A 103 0.64 -11.78 2.80
CA VAL A 103 1.76 -12.59 2.29
C VAL A 103 2.34 -11.97 1.01
N ILE A 104 1.48 -11.62 0.05
CA ILE A 104 1.88 -11.05 -1.23
C ILE A 104 2.71 -9.78 -1.03
N VAL A 105 2.30 -8.86 -0.16
CA VAL A 105 2.99 -7.57 0.00
C VAL A 105 4.43 -7.74 0.45
N VAL A 106 4.72 -8.67 1.38
CA VAL A 106 6.09 -8.92 1.85
C VAL A 106 6.98 -9.42 0.71
N PHE A 107 6.51 -10.40 -0.06
CA PHE A 107 7.29 -10.90 -1.19
C PHE A 107 7.41 -9.90 -2.34
N SER A 108 6.38 -9.09 -2.56
CA SER A 108 6.39 -8.03 -3.56
C SER A 108 7.42 -6.95 -3.24
N VAL A 109 7.48 -6.47 -2.00
CA VAL A 109 8.51 -5.50 -1.57
C VAL A 109 9.90 -6.08 -1.78
N ILE A 110 10.15 -7.32 -1.33
CA ILE A 110 11.45 -8.00 -1.54
C ILE A 110 11.78 -8.11 -3.04
N PHE A 111 10.80 -8.38 -3.88
CA PHE A 111 10.98 -8.49 -5.31
C PHE A 111 11.40 -7.16 -5.94
N PHE A 112 10.68 -6.06 -5.66
CA PHE A 112 11.00 -4.74 -6.19
C PHE A 112 12.36 -4.23 -5.71
N ASP A 113 12.71 -4.46 -4.44
CA ASP A 113 14.05 -4.17 -3.91
C ASP A 113 15.15 -4.92 -4.68
N ARG A 114 14.91 -6.20 -5.01
CA ARG A 114 15.90 -7.01 -5.74
C ARG A 114 16.14 -6.54 -7.17
N ILE A 115 15.08 -6.13 -7.86
CA ILE A 115 15.19 -5.60 -9.22
C ILE A 115 15.55 -4.11 -9.25
N ARG A 116 15.80 -3.51 -8.07
CA ARG A 116 16.20 -2.11 -7.89
C ARG A 116 15.16 -1.11 -8.41
N VAL A 117 13.89 -1.43 -8.28
CA VAL A 117 12.79 -0.48 -8.45
C VAL A 117 12.59 0.22 -7.11
N ASP A 118 12.75 1.54 -7.12
CA ASP A 118 12.63 2.36 -5.92
C ASP A 118 11.15 2.50 -5.50
N ASP A 119 10.81 1.85 -4.41
CA ASP A 119 9.46 1.83 -3.81
C ASP A 119 9.56 2.02 -2.29
N PRO A 120 10.00 3.21 -1.82
CA PRO A 120 10.46 3.43 -0.44
C PRO A 120 9.39 3.17 0.62
N VAL A 121 8.11 3.32 0.28
CA VAL A 121 6.98 3.06 1.18
C VAL A 121 6.20 1.79 0.83
N GLY A 122 6.60 1.08 -0.22
CA GLY A 122 5.90 -0.10 -0.70
C GLY A 122 4.61 0.22 -1.48
N ALA A 123 4.50 1.40 -2.10
CA ALA A 123 3.29 1.83 -2.80
C ALA A 123 2.94 0.93 -4.00
N ILE A 124 3.92 0.50 -4.79
CA ILE A 124 3.72 -0.44 -5.90
C ILE A 124 3.21 -1.77 -5.35
N SER A 125 3.85 -2.26 -4.29
CA SER A 125 3.50 -3.54 -3.66
C SER A 125 2.13 -3.53 -3.01
N VAL A 126 1.78 -2.43 -2.30
CA VAL A 126 0.49 -2.27 -1.63
C VAL A 126 -0.64 -1.99 -2.63
N HIS A 127 -0.47 -0.99 -3.50
CA HIS A 127 -1.58 -0.53 -4.36
C HIS A 127 -1.59 -1.24 -5.72
N GLY A 128 -0.46 -1.37 -6.40
CA GLY A 128 -0.38 -2.02 -7.71
C GLY A 128 -0.65 -3.52 -7.62
N VAL A 129 0.20 -4.24 -6.89
CA VAL A 129 0.15 -5.70 -6.83
C VAL A 129 -1.08 -6.19 -6.06
N ASN A 130 -1.35 -5.64 -4.88
CA ASN A 130 -2.52 -6.05 -4.09
C ASN A 130 -3.84 -5.46 -4.62
N GLY A 131 -3.82 -4.37 -5.39
CA GLY A 131 -4.98 -3.92 -6.15
C GLY A 131 -5.36 -4.89 -7.27
N ALA A 132 -4.36 -5.40 -8.00
CA ALA A 132 -4.59 -6.47 -8.98
C ALA A 132 -5.12 -7.75 -8.32
N TRP A 133 -4.54 -8.16 -7.17
CA TRP A 133 -5.06 -9.27 -6.38
C TRP A 133 -6.51 -9.04 -5.96
N GLY A 134 -6.86 -7.88 -5.39
CA GLY A 134 -8.20 -7.56 -4.93
C GLY A 134 -9.23 -7.54 -6.07
N THR A 135 -8.85 -7.01 -7.23
CA THR A 135 -9.70 -7.04 -8.44
C THR A 135 -9.96 -8.48 -8.88
N LEU A 136 -8.94 -9.33 -8.91
CA LEU A 136 -9.09 -10.75 -9.22
C LEU A 136 -9.95 -11.47 -8.18
N ALA A 137 -9.74 -11.17 -6.89
CA ALA A 137 -10.49 -11.73 -5.78
C ALA A 137 -11.99 -11.41 -5.86
N ALA A 138 -12.36 -10.24 -6.39
CA ALA A 138 -13.76 -9.88 -6.63
C ALA A 138 -14.46 -10.84 -7.61
N GLY A 139 -13.71 -11.39 -8.55
CA GLY A 139 -14.25 -12.44 -9.45
C GLY A 139 -14.26 -13.83 -8.82
N ILE A 140 -13.27 -14.16 -7.98
CA ILE A 140 -13.10 -15.49 -7.39
C ILE A 140 -14.06 -15.74 -6.23
N PHE A 141 -14.19 -14.77 -5.31
CA PHE A 141 -14.91 -14.90 -4.04
C PHE A 141 -16.33 -14.31 -4.07
N ASN A 142 -16.85 -13.98 -5.25
CA ASN A 142 -18.17 -13.37 -5.41
C ASN A 142 -19.28 -14.27 -4.87
N MET A 143 -20.10 -13.78 -3.94
CA MET A 143 -21.26 -14.50 -3.41
C MET A 143 -22.32 -14.81 -4.47
N GLY A 144 -22.40 -14.03 -5.54
CA GLY A 144 -23.26 -14.27 -6.68
C GLY A 144 -22.76 -15.39 -7.63
N GLY A 145 -21.63 -16.02 -7.28
CA GLY A 145 -20.98 -17.06 -8.07
C GLY A 145 -19.83 -16.55 -8.92
N THR A 146 -18.98 -17.46 -9.35
CA THR A 146 -17.82 -17.21 -10.20
C THR A 146 -17.94 -17.93 -11.54
N SER A 147 -17.30 -17.41 -12.58
CA SER A 147 -17.18 -18.06 -13.88
C SER A 147 -15.89 -17.61 -14.58
N ALA A 148 -15.43 -18.41 -15.54
CA ALA A 148 -14.27 -18.05 -16.36
C ALA A 148 -14.45 -16.68 -17.06
N LYS A 149 -15.69 -16.35 -17.46
CA LYS A 149 -16.02 -15.04 -18.05
C LYS A 149 -15.80 -13.90 -17.04
N ILE A 150 -16.27 -14.04 -15.80
CA ILE A 150 -16.08 -13.03 -14.74
C ILE A 150 -14.59 -12.84 -14.49
N ILE A 151 -13.83 -13.91 -14.30
CA ILE A 151 -12.37 -13.83 -14.08
C ILE A 151 -11.68 -13.17 -15.28
N GLY A 152 -12.05 -13.53 -16.51
CA GLY A 152 -11.50 -12.90 -17.72
C GLY A 152 -11.75 -11.39 -17.79
N VAL A 153 -12.94 -10.93 -17.37
CA VAL A 153 -13.26 -9.50 -17.28
C VAL A 153 -12.40 -8.81 -16.23
N GLN A 154 -12.16 -9.42 -15.06
CA GLN A 154 -11.26 -8.84 -14.03
C GLN A 154 -9.83 -8.73 -14.54
N ILE A 155 -9.31 -9.76 -15.22
CA ILE A 155 -7.97 -9.72 -15.83
C ILE A 155 -7.89 -8.61 -16.88
N LEU A 156 -8.90 -8.50 -17.75
CA LEU A 156 -8.94 -7.42 -18.74
C LEU A 156 -8.93 -6.04 -18.07
N GLY A 157 -9.69 -5.85 -17.00
CA GLY A 157 -9.69 -4.60 -16.22
C GLY A 157 -8.32 -4.28 -15.62
N ILE A 158 -7.66 -5.28 -15.01
CA ILE A 158 -6.30 -5.14 -14.44
C ILE A 158 -5.31 -4.70 -15.53
N VAL A 159 -5.29 -5.41 -16.66
CA VAL A 159 -4.35 -5.13 -17.75
C VAL A 159 -4.63 -3.75 -18.36
N SER A 160 -5.88 -3.40 -18.61
CA SER A 160 -6.27 -2.10 -19.16
C SER A 160 -5.86 -0.95 -18.23
N CYS A 161 -6.12 -1.08 -16.93
CA CYS A 161 -5.72 -0.10 -15.93
C CYS A 161 -4.19 0.03 -15.87
N PHE A 162 -3.47 -1.09 -15.84
CA PHE A 162 -2.01 -1.10 -15.82
C PHE A 162 -1.42 -0.40 -17.03
N VAL A 163 -1.84 -0.78 -18.24
CA VAL A 163 -1.32 -0.19 -19.49
C VAL A 163 -1.61 1.30 -19.55
N TRP A 164 -2.85 1.70 -19.25
CA TRP A 164 -3.23 3.11 -19.26
C TRP A 164 -2.39 3.93 -18.27
N THR A 165 -2.36 3.48 -17.01
CA THR A 165 -1.67 4.22 -15.93
C THR A 165 -0.16 4.26 -16.19
N PHE A 166 0.45 3.15 -16.58
CA PHE A 166 1.88 3.09 -16.85
C PHE A 166 2.29 4.01 -17.99
N VAL A 167 1.58 3.95 -19.13
CA VAL A 167 1.91 4.76 -20.29
C VAL A 167 1.71 6.26 -20.02
N THR A 168 0.57 6.62 -19.44
CA THR A 168 0.27 8.04 -19.15
C THR A 168 1.21 8.62 -18.09
N ALA A 169 1.47 7.88 -17.02
CA ALA A 169 2.42 8.30 -15.98
C ALA A 169 3.85 8.41 -16.53
N PHE A 170 4.29 7.44 -17.34
CA PHE A 170 5.62 7.48 -17.95
C PHE A 170 5.80 8.73 -18.83
N ILE A 171 4.81 9.02 -19.69
CA ILE A 171 4.84 10.22 -20.54
C ILE A 171 4.86 11.48 -19.67
N MET A 172 3.98 11.57 -18.68
CA MET A 172 3.88 12.73 -17.78
C MET A 172 5.20 12.98 -17.06
N PHE A 173 5.76 11.97 -16.39
CA PHE A 173 7.03 12.10 -15.66
C PHE A 173 8.20 12.40 -16.60
N LYS A 174 8.20 11.86 -17.82
CA LYS A 174 9.24 12.18 -18.80
C LYS A 174 9.18 13.64 -19.27
N LEU A 175 7.98 14.19 -19.44
CA LEU A 175 7.80 15.61 -19.77
C LEU A 175 8.26 16.53 -18.61
N ILE A 176 7.94 16.16 -17.37
CA ILE A 176 8.38 16.90 -16.18
C ILE A 176 9.92 16.88 -16.09
N ASP A 177 10.51 15.69 -16.23
CA ASP A 177 11.97 15.51 -16.18
C ASP A 177 12.70 16.37 -17.23
N MET A 178 12.14 16.47 -18.43
CA MET A 178 12.70 17.27 -19.53
C MET A 178 12.54 18.78 -19.34
N THR A 179 11.63 19.24 -18.50
CA THR A 179 11.30 20.67 -18.34
C THR A 179 11.84 21.26 -17.03
N ILE A 180 11.47 20.71 -15.91
CA ILE A 180 11.81 21.23 -14.58
C ILE A 180 12.69 20.26 -13.75
N GLY A 181 12.90 19.03 -14.25
CA GLY A 181 13.61 17.98 -13.51
C GLY A 181 12.73 17.26 -12.49
N LEU A 182 13.13 16.05 -12.13
CA LEU A 182 12.45 15.22 -11.13
C LEU A 182 13.26 15.05 -9.84
N ARG A 183 14.55 15.35 -9.89
CA ARG A 183 15.46 15.18 -8.73
C ARG A 183 16.19 16.47 -8.45
N VAL A 184 16.41 16.71 -7.19
CA VAL A 184 17.32 17.74 -6.71
C VAL A 184 18.77 17.36 -6.96
N SER A 185 19.70 18.31 -6.78
CA SER A 185 21.12 18.00 -6.89
C SER A 185 21.59 17.01 -5.80
N PRO A 186 22.67 16.23 -6.06
CA PRO A 186 23.24 15.35 -5.04
C PRO A 186 23.66 16.08 -3.76
N GLU A 187 24.05 17.34 -3.85
CA GLU A 187 24.42 18.19 -2.73
C GLU A 187 23.19 18.52 -1.87
N GLU A 188 22.09 18.95 -2.47
CA GLU A 188 20.83 19.23 -1.77
C GLU A 188 20.23 17.96 -1.16
N GLU A 189 20.34 16.79 -1.85
CA GLU A 189 19.89 15.51 -1.31
C GLU A 189 20.72 15.10 -0.07
N ALA A 190 22.00 15.41 -0.04
CA ALA A 190 22.89 15.12 1.09
C ALA A 190 22.68 16.09 2.27
N GLU A 191 22.37 17.36 2.00
CA GLU A 191 22.07 18.36 3.01
C GLU A 191 20.72 18.12 3.70
N GLY A 192 19.74 17.68 2.94
CA GLY A 192 18.36 17.45 3.35
C GLY A 192 17.40 18.50 2.83
N LEU A 193 16.29 18.05 2.24
CA LEU A 193 15.30 18.93 1.59
C LEU A 193 14.50 19.78 2.56
N ASP A 194 14.41 19.40 3.82
CA ASP A 194 13.79 20.18 4.87
C ASP A 194 14.53 21.51 5.10
N PHE A 195 15.86 21.52 4.95
CA PHE A 195 16.66 22.72 5.05
C PHE A 195 16.74 23.47 3.72
N SER A 196 17.10 22.79 2.64
CA SER A 196 17.32 23.43 1.33
C SER A 196 16.07 24.04 0.71
N GLU A 197 14.91 23.40 0.86
CA GLU A 197 13.63 23.88 0.29
C GLU A 197 12.79 24.69 1.30
N HIS A 198 12.86 24.37 2.60
CA HIS A 198 11.99 24.96 3.62
C HIS A 198 12.72 25.84 4.66
N GLY A 199 14.05 25.87 4.64
CA GLY A 199 14.85 26.73 5.51
C GLY A 199 14.83 26.36 6.98
N GLY A 200 14.49 25.11 7.32
CA GLY A 200 14.45 24.65 8.71
C GLY A 200 14.48 23.14 8.84
N ASN A 201 15.04 22.63 9.92
CA ASN A 201 15.11 21.21 10.21
C ASN A 201 13.74 20.68 10.65
N ALA A 202 13.29 19.58 10.04
CA ALA A 202 12.05 18.90 10.42
C ALA A 202 12.10 18.33 11.86
N TYR A 203 13.31 17.98 12.35
CA TYR A 203 13.55 17.41 13.67
C TYR A 203 14.78 18.04 14.33
N PRO A 204 14.70 19.32 14.77
CA PRO A 204 15.86 20.03 15.31
C PRO A 204 16.46 19.37 16.55
N ASP A 205 15.64 18.72 17.38
CA ASP A 205 16.07 18.11 18.64
C ASP A 205 16.71 16.71 18.48
N PHE A 206 16.55 16.07 17.32
CA PHE A 206 17.12 14.74 17.05
C PHE A 206 18.54 14.80 16.45
N GLY A 207 18.98 15.97 16.02
CA GLY A 207 20.33 16.16 15.43
C GLY A 207 21.45 16.39 16.44
N VAL A 208 21.15 16.57 17.72
CA VAL A 208 22.10 17.04 18.73
C VAL A 208 23.11 15.98 19.19
N SER A 209 22.87 14.71 18.94
CA SER A 209 23.78 13.65 19.40
C SER A 209 25.14 13.61 18.68
N ALA A 210 25.30 14.26 17.53
CA ALA A 210 26.55 14.31 16.78
C ALA A 210 27.53 15.38 17.34
N TYR A 211 27.02 16.42 18.02
CA TYR A 211 27.85 17.49 18.58
C TYR A 211 28.21 17.28 20.06
N ALA A 212 27.65 16.31 20.75
CA ALA A 212 27.94 16.00 22.14
C ALA A 212 29.17 15.08 22.33
N GLN A 213 29.87 14.73 21.25
CA GLN A 213 31.06 13.87 21.26
C GLN A 213 32.34 14.61 20.83
N GLN A 214 32.36 15.91 20.87
CA GLN A 214 33.56 16.74 20.86
C GLN A 214 33.76 17.34 22.27
#